data_0482ae4defcde6a8962b442d3f8ab53e
#
_entry.id   0482ae4defcde6a8962b442d3f8ab53e
#
_cell.length_a   1.000
_cell.length_b   1.000
_cell.length_c   1.000
_cell.angle_alpha   90.00
_cell.angle_beta   90.00
_cell.angle_gamma   90.00
#
_symmetry.space_group_name_H-M   'P 1'
#
loop_
_entity.id
_entity.type
_entity.pdbx_description
1 polymer ?
#
loop_
_entity_poly.entity_id
_entity_poly.type
_entity_poly.pdbx_seq_one_letter_code
_entity_poly.pdbx_strand_id
1 'polypeptide(L)'
;CLTVMKELPEQSVDLILCDLPYGCGKTKHKWDREIELTELWKGYKRLMKPDGIVCLFGNEPFTSKLIQSNTDMFRYKMVWEKESPTGFLNSNYKPLSLFEDIVVFSKGTVGSKSKLPIRYYPQGLIQKEQVKRNRPNSTWRSGKGYGGNNKLNSDTEYVTHYANYPTDILKFSRD
;
A
#
# COMPACT_ATOMS: atom_id res chain seq x y z
N CYS A 1 18.30 -13.51 -5.88
CA CYS A 1 17.47 -13.51 -4.66
C CYS A 1 16.72 -14.84 -4.48
N LEU A 2 16.10 -15.44 -5.52
CA LEU A 2 15.30 -16.67 -5.39
C LEU A 2 16.07 -17.84 -4.76
N THR A 3 17.36 -17.99 -5.05
CA THR A 3 18.21 -19.03 -4.47
C THR A 3 18.40 -18.81 -2.97
N VAL A 4 18.81 -17.61 -2.58
CA VAL A 4 19.05 -17.28 -1.15
C VAL A 4 17.77 -17.39 -0.32
N MET A 5 16.64 -17.01 -0.88
CA MET A 5 15.37 -17.15 -0.16
C MET A 5 15.08 -18.60 0.28
N LYS A 6 15.55 -19.62 -0.45
CA LYS A 6 15.35 -21.04 -0.10
C LYS A 6 16.10 -21.46 1.17
N GLU A 7 17.17 -20.75 1.50
CA GLU A 7 18.04 -21.03 2.64
C GLU A 7 17.53 -20.41 3.96
N LEU A 8 16.66 -19.40 3.85
CA LEU A 8 16.11 -18.72 5.01
C LEU A 8 15.00 -19.53 5.67
N PRO A 9 14.87 -19.48 7.02
CA PRO A 9 13.80 -20.15 7.73
C PRO A 9 12.41 -19.69 7.29
N GLU A 10 11.44 -20.58 7.35
CA GLU A 10 10.04 -20.21 7.10
C GLU A 10 9.53 -19.26 8.19
N GLN A 11 8.60 -18.38 7.82
CA GLN A 11 7.96 -17.43 8.72
C GLN A 11 8.94 -16.61 9.58
N SER A 12 10.11 -16.29 9.03
CA SER A 12 11.17 -15.56 9.73
C SER A 12 11.19 -14.06 9.43
N VAL A 13 10.44 -13.60 8.41
CA VAL A 13 10.48 -12.24 7.90
C VAL A 13 9.21 -11.47 8.28
N ASP A 14 9.38 -10.32 8.93
CA ASP A 14 8.29 -9.42 9.31
C ASP A 14 7.92 -8.45 8.17
N LEU A 15 8.92 -7.95 7.45
CA LEU A 15 8.77 -6.97 6.38
C LEU A 15 9.68 -7.29 5.20
N ILE A 16 9.11 -7.26 4.01
CA ILE A 16 9.84 -7.21 2.75
C ILE A 16 9.57 -5.83 2.14
N LEU A 17 10.62 -5.02 1.99
CA LEU A 17 10.58 -3.75 1.26
C LEU A 17 11.55 -3.87 0.10
N CYS A 18 11.04 -3.82 -1.13
CA CYS A 18 11.88 -4.10 -2.30
C CYS A 18 11.45 -3.29 -3.53
N ASP A 19 12.44 -2.73 -4.21
CA ASP A 19 12.32 -2.19 -5.56
C ASP A 19 12.76 -3.27 -6.55
N LEU A 20 11.80 -3.87 -7.22
CA LEU A 20 12.03 -4.95 -8.17
C LEU A 20 12.46 -4.39 -9.53
N PRO A 21 13.24 -5.13 -10.33
CA PRO A 21 13.43 -4.76 -11.73
C PRO A 21 12.09 -4.86 -12.47
N TYR A 22 11.70 -3.76 -13.13
CA TYR A 22 10.38 -3.67 -13.79
C TYR A 22 10.32 -4.39 -15.14
N GLY A 23 11.48 -4.71 -15.73
CA GLY A 23 11.57 -5.42 -17.00
C GLY A 23 10.91 -4.70 -18.18
N CYS A 24 10.68 -3.40 -18.07
CA CYS A 24 9.94 -2.62 -19.07
C CYS A 24 10.80 -2.20 -20.27
N GLY A 25 12.01 -2.71 -20.40
CA GLY A 25 12.91 -2.42 -21.52
C GLY A 25 13.35 -0.96 -21.64
N LYS A 26 13.03 -0.11 -20.65
CA LYS A 26 13.40 1.30 -20.65
C LYS A 26 14.86 1.52 -20.31
N THR A 27 15.47 0.59 -19.62
CA THR A 27 16.88 0.60 -19.29
C THR A 27 17.62 -0.38 -20.20
N LYS A 28 18.81 0.01 -20.68
CA LYS A 28 19.70 -0.89 -21.46
C LYS A 28 20.50 -1.83 -20.56
N HIS A 29 20.19 -1.85 -19.26
CA HIS A 29 20.94 -2.62 -18.29
C HIS A 29 20.51 -4.10 -18.29
N LYS A 30 21.47 -5.01 -18.33
CA LYS A 30 21.24 -6.47 -18.36
C LYS A 30 20.56 -6.98 -17.09
N TRP A 31 20.62 -6.24 -15.98
CA TRP A 31 19.99 -6.61 -14.71
C TRP A 31 18.49 -6.26 -14.65
N ASP A 32 18.03 -5.31 -15.49
CA ASP A 32 16.61 -4.94 -15.56
C ASP A 32 15.81 -5.99 -16.35
N ARG A 33 15.82 -7.21 -15.83
CA ARG A 33 15.02 -8.31 -16.33
C ARG A 33 13.93 -8.60 -15.33
N GLU A 34 12.73 -8.71 -15.84
CA GLU A 34 11.58 -9.07 -15.02
C GLU A 34 11.81 -10.40 -14.31
N ILE A 35 11.53 -10.42 -13.00
CA ILE A 35 11.56 -11.63 -12.20
C ILE A 35 10.23 -12.36 -12.41
N GLU A 36 10.28 -13.67 -12.52
CA GLU A 36 9.08 -14.49 -12.60
C GLU A 36 8.30 -14.38 -11.28
N LEU A 37 7.13 -13.71 -11.34
CA LEU A 37 6.37 -13.32 -10.16
C LEU A 37 5.79 -14.52 -9.40
N THR A 38 5.43 -15.61 -10.08
CA THR A 38 4.91 -16.80 -9.42
C THR A 38 5.94 -17.41 -8.47
N GLU A 39 7.19 -17.55 -8.91
CA GLU A 39 8.27 -18.06 -8.09
C GLU A 39 8.66 -17.09 -6.97
N LEU A 40 8.61 -15.78 -7.25
CA LEU A 40 8.83 -14.75 -6.25
C LEU A 40 7.79 -14.86 -5.12
N TRP A 41 6.51 -14.96 -5.46
CA TRP A 41 5.44 -15.09 -4.49
C TRP A 41 5.49 -16.39 -3.68
N LYS A 42 5.93 -17.51 -4.27
CA LYS A 42 6.19 -18.74 -3.50
C LYS A 42 7.23 -18.49 -2.41
N GLY A 43 8.34 -17.83 -2.75
CA GLY A 43 9.39 -17.46 -1.80
C GLY A 43 8.88 -16.53 -0.71
N TYR A 44 8.23 -15.44 -1.08
CA TYR A 44 7.69 -14.46 -0.14
C TYR A 44 6.64 -15.06 0.80
N LYS A 45 5.69 -15.84 0.27
CA LYS A 45 4.66 -16.50 1.08
C LYS A 45 5.26 -17.47 2.11
N ARG A 46 6.35 -18.15 1.78
CA ARG A 46 7.04 -19.05 2.70
C ARG A 46 7.77 -18.29 3.81
N LEU A 47 8.49 -17.22 3.45
CA LEU A 47 9.32 -16.47 4.38
C LEU A 47 8.55 -15.58 5.33
N MET A 48 7.44 -15.01 4.87
CA MET A 48 6.67 -14.06 5.65
C MET A 48 5.95 -14.69 6.83
N LYS A 49 6.02 -13.99 7.96
CA LYS A 49 5.13 -14.26 9.10
C LYS A 49 3.65 -14.07 8.69
N PRO A 50 2.70 -14.65 9.44
CA PRO A 50 1.28 -14.57 9.11
C PRO A 50 0.76 -13.13 9.00
N ASP A 51 1.23 -12.20 9.83
CA ASP A 51 0.89 -10.79 9.88
C ASP A 51 1.94 -9.88 9.20
N GLY A 52 2.95 -10.49 8.56
CA GLY A 52 4.02 -9.79 7.87
C GLY A 52 3.53 -9.00 6.65
N ILE A 53 4.35 -8.04 6.21
CA ILE A 53 4.02 -7.09 5.15
C ILE A 53 5.04 -7.19 4.02
N VAL A 54 4.57 -7.12 2.77
CA VAL A 54 5.41 -6.90 1.58
C VAL A 54 5.04 -5.55 0.98
N CYS A 55 6.04 -4.68 0.82
CA CYS A 55 5.95 -3.41 0.13
C CYS A 55 6.82 -3.45 -1.12
N LEU A 56 6.22 -3.33 -2.29
CA LEU A 56 6.92 -3.35 -3.56
C LEU A 56 6.73 -2.02 -4.30
N PHE A 57 7.83 -1.44 -4.73
CA PHE A 57 7.79 -0.26 -5.59
C PHE A 57 7.34 -0.64 -6.99
N GLY A 58 6.65 0.28 -7.66
CA GLY A 58 6.18 0.08 -9.01
C GLY A 58 5.80 1.36 -9.73
N ASN A 59 5.78 1.23 -11.04
CA ASN A 59 5.26 2.22 -11.98
C ASN A 59 4.42 1.48 -13.02
N GLU A 60 3.40 2.14 -13.58
CA GLU A 60 2.60 1.51 -14.62
C GLU A 60 3.43 1.19 -15.89
N PRO A 61 3.19 0.03 -16.53
CA PRO A 61 2.16 -0.99 -16.27
C PRO A 61 2.58 -2.05 -15.22
N PHE A 62 3.77 -1.96 -14.64
CA PHE A 62 4.29 -2.96 -13.70
C PHE A 62 3.47 -3.02 -12.39
N THR A 63 3.01 -1.86 -11.88
CA THR A 63 2.13 -1.80 -10.72
C THR A 63 0.87 -2.65 -10.91
N SER A 64 0.18 -2.49 -12.03
CA SER A 64 -1.01 -3.29 -12.35
C SER A 64 -0.70 -4.78 -12.43
N LYS A 65 0.44 -5.14 -13.02
CA LYS A 65 0.91 -6.53 -13.12
C LYS A 65 1.20 -7.13 -11.74
N LEU A 66 1.86 -6.38 -10.85
CA LEU A 66 2.10 -6.81 -9.48
C LEU A 66 0.80 -7.10 -8.74
N ILE A 67 -0.18 -6.20 -8.80
CA ILE A 67 -1.48 -6.38 -8.13
C ILE A 67 -2.18 -7.62 -8.68
N GLN A 68 -2.25 -7.77 -10.00
CA GLN A 68 -2.90 -8.92 -10.64
C GLN A 68 -2.21 -10.25 -10.31
N SER A 69 -0.90 -10.24 -10.12
CA SER A 69 -0.14 -11.46 -9.81
C SER A 69 -0.46 -12.05 -8.43
N ASN A 70 -1.06 -11.27 -7.51
CA ASN A 70 -1.41 -11.75 -6.17
C ASN A 70 -2.54 -10.91 -5.52
N THR A 71 -3.69 -10.88 -6.14
CA THR A 71 -4.86 -10.13 -5.67
C THR A 71 -5.32 -10.56 -4.28
N ASP A 72 -5.17 -11.83 -3.93
CA ASP A 72 -5.57 -12.37 -2.62
C ASP A 72 -4.81 -11.71 -1.46
N MET A 73 -3.55 -11.38 -1.67
CA MET A 73 -2.71 -10.72 -0.68
C MET A 73 -2.67 -9.20 -0.81
N PHE A 74 -3.17 -8.63 -1.90
CA PHE A 74 -3.22 -7.18 -2.08
C PHE A 74 -4.06 -6.53 -0.97
N ARG A 75 -3.55 -5.45 -0.38
CA ARG A 75 -4.24 -4.73 0.70
C ARG A 75 -4.56 -3.30 0.33
N TYR A 76 -3.55 -2.52 -0.01
CA TYR A 76 -3.69 -1.14 -0.45
C TYR A 76 -2.45 -0.68 -1.20
N LYS A 77 -2.52 0.51 -1.74
CA LYS A 77 -1.42 1.18 -2.42
C LYS A 77 -1.16 2.53 -1.76
N MET A 78 0.11 2.88 -1.64
CA MET A 78 0.56 4.22 -1.28
C MET A 78 1.27 4.84 -2.48
N VAL A 79 1.40 6.15 -2.47
CA VAL A 79 2.08 6.94 -3.48
C VAL A 79 3.27 7.65 -2.83
N TRP A 80 4.46 7.40 -3.34
CA TRP A 80 5.62 8.18 -2.99
C TRP A 80 5.78 9.35 -3.94
N GLU A 81 5.54 10.57 -3.44
CA GLU A 81 5.76 11.81 -4.17
C GLU A 81 7.25 12.15 -4.14
N LYS A 82 7.84 12.25 -5.33
CA LYS A 82 9.26 12.62 -5.50
C LYS A 82 9.42 14.14 -5.44
N GLU A 83 10.57 14.60 -4.98
CA GLU A 83 10.88 16.04 -4.97
C GLU A 83 11.07 16.63 -6.37
N SER A 84 11.53 15.82 -7.32
CA SER A 84 11.79 16.26 -8.68
C SER A 84 11.13 15.34 -9.69
N PRO A 85 10.46 15.90 -10.70
CA PRO A 85 9.85 15.13 -11.74
C PRO A 85 10.89 14.47 -12.65
N THR A 86 10.48 13.37 -13.28
CA THR A 86 11.29 12.62 -14.27
C THR A 86 10.57 12.51 -15.60
N GLY A 87 11.31 12.14 -16.66
CA GLY A 87 10.73 11.91 -17.99
C GLY A 87 10.75 13.11 -18.91
N PHE A 88 11.66 14.07 -18.72
CA PHE A 88 11.78 15.30 -19.50
C PHE A 88 11.90 15.08 -21.01
N LEU A 89 12.51 13.98 -21.45
CA LEU A 89 12.60 13.65 -22.88
C LEU A 89 11.24 13.49 -23.57
N ASN A 90 10.20 13.22 -22.79
CA ASN A 90 8.85 13.00 -23.28
C ASN A 90 7.87 14.11 -22.87
N SER A 91 8.37 15.25 -22.38
CA SER A 91 7.55 16.33 -21.81
C SER A 91 6.56 16.95 -22.81
N ASN A 92 6.84 16.85 -24.13
CA ASN A 92 5.94 17.31 -25.18
C ASN A 92 4.82 16.31 -25.52
N TYR A 93 4.86 15.10 -24.99
CA TYR A 93 3.95 14.01 -25.36
C TYR A 93 3.12 13.49 -24.17
N LYS A 94 3.60 13.69 -22.95
CA LYS A 94 2.92 13.27 -21.73
C LYS A 94 3.39 14.10 -20.52
N PRO A 95 2.61 14.14 -19.44
CA PRO A 95 3.04 14.74 -18.18
C PRO A 95 4.32 14.11 -17.64
N LEU A 96 5.10 14.91 -16.93
CA LEU A 96 6.26 14.42 -16.19
C LEU A 96 5.81 13.52 -15.02
N SER A 97 6.61 12.51 -14.71
CA SER A 97 6.33 11.60 -13.61
C SER A 97 6.90 12.17 -12.31
N LEU A 98 6.03 12.41 -11.32
CA LEU A 98 6.39 12.96 -10.01
C LEU A 98 6.24 11.94 -8.87
N PHE A 99 5.71 10.76 -9.13
CA PHE A 99 5.47 9.77 -8.09
C PHE A 99 5.86 8.35 -8.51
N GLU A 100 5.96 7.49 -7.53
CA GLU A 100 6.00 6.04 -7.67
C GLU A 100 4.97 5.39 -6.76
N ASP A 101 4.46 4.24 -7.19
CA ASP A 101 3.55 3.44 -6.39
C ASP A 101 4.32 2.58 -5.39
N ILE A 102 3.76 2.39 -4.19
CA ILE A 102 4.19 1.38 -3.23
C ILE A 102 3.01 0.47 -2.98
N VAL A 103 3.09 -0.74 -3.47
CA VAL A 103 1.99 -1.73 -3.39
C VAL A 103 2.19 -2.60 -2.16
N VAL A 104 1.18 -2.65 -1.31
CA VAL A 104 1.22 -3.36 -0.02
C VAL A 104 0.44 -4.64 -0.09
N PHE A 105 1.12 -5.74 0.26
CA PHE A 105 0.55 -7.08 0.35
C PHE A 105 0.76 -7.68 1.74
N SER A 106 -0.17 -8.50 2.18
CA SER A 106 -0.08 -9.27 3.43
C SER A 106 -1.01 -10.47 3.39
N LYS A 107 -0.69 -11.52 4.15
CA LYS A 107 -1.65 -12.60 4.46
C LYS A 107 -2.75 -12.10 5.39
N GLY A 108 -2.42 -11.17 6.30
CA GLY A 108 -3.37 -10.49 7.16
C GLY A 108 -4.30 -9.57 6.35
N THR A 109 -5.40 -9.14 6.95
CA THR A 109 -6.40 -8.28 6.30
C THR A 109 -6.54 -6.94 7.03
N VAL A 110 -6.96 -5.91 6.29
CA VAL A 110 -7.24 -4.58 6.85
C VAL A 110 -8.64 -4.57 7.45
N GLY A 111 -8.76 -4.13 8.70
CA GLY A 111 -10.05 -3.91 9.33
C GLY A 111 -10.08 -4.31 10.80
N SER A 112 -10.89 -3.62 11.58
CA SER A 112 -11.04 -3.81 13.03
C SER A 112 -11.64 -5.16 13.44
N LYS A 113 -12.30 -5.86 12.51
CA LYS A 113 -12.90 -7.18 12.71
C LYS A 113 -12.09 -8.32 12.09
N SER A 114 -10.89 -8.04 11.62
CA SER A 114 -10.02 -9.07 11.06
C SER A 114 -9.60 -10.07 12.13
N LYS A 115 -9.68 -11.36 11.79
CA LYS A 115 -9.14 -12.44 12.65
C LYS A 115 -7.61 -12.47 12.63
N LEU A 116 -7.02 -11.98 11.54
CA LEU A 116 -5.58 -11.82 11.37
C LEU A 116 -5.35 -10.41 10.80
N PRO A 117 -5.27 -9.37 11.65
CA PRO A 117 -5.01 -8.03 11.18
C PRO A 117 -3.58 -7.91 10.66
N ILE A 118 -3.38 -7.07 9.64
CA ILE A 118 -2.03 -6.67 9.22
C ILE A 118 -1.35 -5.91 10.35
N ARG A 119 -0.03 -6.03 10.44
CA ARG A 119 0.77 -5.25 11.38
C ARG A 119 0.87 -3.81 10.88
N TYR A 120 0.34 -2.86 11.64
CA TYR A 120 0.35 -1.45 11.27
C TYR A 120 0.56 -0.56 12.50
N TYR A 121 1.58 0.27 12.45
CA TYR A 121 1.96 1.19 13.52
C TYR A 121 1.95 2.62 12.96
N PRO A 122 0.83 3.35 13.06
CA PRO A 122 0.75 4.71 12.53
C PRO A 122 1.75 5.62 13.22
N GLN A 123 2.55 6.32 12.43
CA GLN A 123 3.55 7.25 12.91
C GLN A 123 3.01 8.69 12.90
N GLY A 124 3.63 9.57 13.70
CA GLY A 124 3.30 10.99 13.72
C GLY A 124 1.96 11.33 14.36
N LEU A 125 1.35 10.42 15.13
CA LEU A 125 0.11 10.68 15.85
C LEU A 125 0.29 11.77 16.90
N ILE A 126 -0.67 12.69 16.96
CA ILE A 126 -0.75 13.73 17.98
C ILE A 126 -1.91 13.37 18.91
N GLN A 127 -1.62 13.25 20.21
CA GLN A 127 -2.67 13.02 21.20
C GLN A 127 -3.59 14.23 21.25
N LYS A 128 -4.86 14.01 21.04
CA LYS A 128 -5.88 15.07 21.05
C LYS A 128 -7.23 14.46 21.34
N GLU A 129 -7.76 14.77 22.51
CA GLU A 129 -9.13 14.38 22.81
C GLU A 129 -10.11 15.36 22.16
N GLN A 130 -10.90 14.83 21.24
CA GLN A 130 -12.00 15.57 20.62
C GLN A 130 -13.26 14.73 20.67
N VAL A 131 -14.29 15.28 21.27
CA VAL A 131 -15.64 14.72 21.16
C VAL A 131 -16.21 15.12 19.80
N LYS A 132 -16.52 14.14 18.98
CA LYS A 132 -17.20 14.35 17.69
C LYS A 132 -18.60 13.78 17.78
N ARG A 133 -19.56 14.54 17.25
CA ARG A 133 -20.95 14.10 17.12
C ARG A 133 -21.22 13.69 15.68
N ASN A 134 -21.90 12.59 15.48
CA ASN A 134 -22.44 12.26 14.17
C ASN A 134 -23.47 13.32 13.78
N ARG A 135 -23.24 14.03 12.68
CA ARG A 135 -24.22 14.98 12.13
C ARG A 135 -25.35 14.19 11.43
N PRO A 136 -26.64 14.38 11.84
CA PRO A 136 -27.73 13.59 11.30
C PRO A 136 -28.05 13.80 9.81
N ASN A 137 -27.65 14.92 9.23
CA ASN A 137 -28.05 15.30 7.88
C ASN A 137 -26.87 15.81 7.03
N SER A 138 -26.10 14.90 6.43
CA SER A 138 -25.49 15.24 5.15
C SER A 138 -26.43 14.76 4.03
N THR A 139 -26.82 15.65 3.15
CA THR A 139 -27.64 15.41 1.94
C THR A 139 -27.09 14.32 1.02
N TRP A 140 -25.87 13.86 1.25
CA TRP A 140 -25.21 12.76 0.57
C TRP A 140 -25.74 11.36 0.93
N ARG A 141 -26.62 11.25 1.96
CA ARG A 141 -27.15 9.95 2.44
C ARG A 141 -28.52 9.58 1.90
N SER A 142 -29.17 10.42 1.11
CA SER A 142 -30.48 10.13 0.49
C SER A 142 -30.40 9.45 -0.86
N GLY A 143 -29.19 9.31 -1.44
CA GLY A 143 -28.98 8.52 -2.66
C GLY A 143 -28.92 7.04 -2.35
N LYS A 144 -29.66 6.22 -3.09
CA LYS A 144 -29.53 4.75 -3.15
C LYS A 144 -28.16 4.39 -3.76
N GLY A 145 -27.06 4.66 -3.04
CA GLY A 145 -25.71 4.40 -3.51
C GLY A 145 -24.95 3.56 -2.49
N TYR A 146 -24.46 2.43 -2.92
CA TYR A 146 -23.41 1.59 -2.35
C TYR A 146 -23.17 1.72 -0.83
N GLY A 147 -23.73 0.80 -0.06
CA GLY A 147 -23.44 0.69 1.37
C GLY A 147 -24.68 0.33 2.15
N GLY A 148 -24.64 -0.86 2.70
CA GLY A 148 -25.73 -1.47 3.44
C GLY A 148 -26.35 -0.57 4.51
N ASN A 149 -27.55 -0.94 4.93
CA ASN A 149 -28.40 -0.34 5.97
C ASN A 149 -27.71 -0.15 7.33
N ASN A 150 -26.67 0.64 7.41
CA ASN A 150 -26.21 1.16 8.68
C ASN A 150 -27.04 2.41 8.99
N LYS A 151 -28.14 2.22 9.69
CA LYS A 151 -28.74 3.27 10.53
C LYS A 151 -27.68 3.67 11.57
N LEU A 152 -26.80 4.60 11.20
CA LEU A 152 -26.00 5.31 12.19
C LEU A 152 -27.00 6.13 12.99
N ASN A 153 -27.23 5.71 14.24
CA ASN A 153 -28.01 6.49 15.19
C ASN A 153 -27.43 7.91 15.22
N SER A 154 -28.27 8.89 14.96
CA SER A 154 -27.93 10.29 14.77
C SER A 154 -27.33 10.97 16.01
N ASP A 155 -27.35 10.30 17.16
CA ASP A 155 -27.01 10.89 18.46
C ASP A 155 -25.80 10.23 19.13
N THR A 156 -24.99 9.45 18.40
CA THR A 156 -23.79 8.87 19.00
C THR A 156 -22.63 9.86 18.98
N GLU A 157 -22.18 10.22 20.16
CA GLU A 157 -20.89 10.87 20.37
C GLU A 157 -19.79 9.83 20.34
N TYR A 158 -18.66 10.16 19.74
CA TYR A 158 -17.44 9.34 19.81
C TYR A 158 -16.24 10.22 20.12
N VAL A 159 -15.34 9.68 20.92
CA VAL A 159 -14.09 10.38 21.28
C VAL A 159 -12.99 9.93 20.34
N THR A 160 -12.31 10.88 19.73
CA THR A 160 -11.07 10.65 19.01
C THR A 160 -9.90 11.02 19.90
N HIS A 161 -9.06 10.04 20.23
CA HIS A 161 -7.90 10.25 21.10
C HIS A 161 -6.65 10.74 20.36
N TYR A 162 -6.62 10.59 19.04
CA TYR A 162 -5.47 10.95 18.22
C TYR A 162 -5.89 11.70 16.96
N ALA A 163 -5.03 12.60 16.52
CA ALA A 163 -5.07 13.29 15.24
C ALA A 163 -3.80 12.98 14.44
N ASN A 164 -3.72 13.52 13.23
CA ASN A 164 -2.57 13.39 12.34
C ASN A 164 -2.24 11.94 11.96
N TYR A 165 -3.28 11.14 11.65
CA TYR A 165 -3.07 9.81 11.08
C TYR A 165 -2.36 9.92 9.73
N PRO A 166 -1.40 9.02 9.45
CA PRO A 166 -0.73 8.97 8.15
C PRO A 166 -1.71 8.84 6.99
N THR A 167 -1.38 9.46 5.88
CA THR A 167 -2.10 9.31 4.61
C THR A 167 -1.38 8.33 3.69
N ASP A 168 -1.99 7.99 2.58
CA ASP A 168 -1.42 7.14 1.53
C ASP A 168 -0.45 7.88 0.59
N ILE A 169 -0.21 9.18 0.81
CA ILE A 169 0.79 9.96 0.09
C ILE A 169 2.00 10.16 1.00
N LEU A 170 3.15 9.64 0.57
CA LEU A 170 4.41 9.77 1.28
C LEU A 170 5.26 10.86 0.64
N LYS A 171 5.75 11.78 1.47
CA LYS A 171 6.66 12.85 1.07
C LYS A 171 7.89 12.81 1.96
N PHE A 172 9.06 12.79 1.33
CA PHE A 172 10.35 12.86 2.03
C PHE A 172 11.14 14.02 1.46
N SER A 173 11.58 14.93 2.33
CA SER A 173 12.54 15.97 1.97
C SER A 173 13.95 15.35 1.91
N ARG A 174 14.77 15.83 1.00
CA ARG A 174 16.22 15.62 1.08
C ARG A 174 16.74 16.60 2.12
N ASP A 175 17.42 16.08 3.10
CA ASP A 175 18.21 16.90 4.02
C ASP A 175 19.45 17.48 3.33
#